data_7d56d92d7d0d1f375389b8c5a8c441f7
#
_entry.id   7d56d92d7d0d1f375389b8c5a8c441f7
#
_cell.length_a   1.000
_cell.length_b   1.000
_cell.length_c   1.000
_cell.angle_alpha   90.00
_cell.angle_beta   90.00
_cell.angle_gamma   90.00
#
_symmetry.space_group_name_H-M   'P 1'
#
loop_
_entity.id
_entity.type
_entity.pdbx_description
1 polymer ?
#
loop_
_entity_poly.entity_id
_entity_poly.type
_entity_poly.pdbx_seq_one_letter_code
_entity_poly.pdbx_strand_id
1 'polypeptide(L)'
;MIDSRDREKILKAISRDECAELTKQLCDIASPTGAEREIGEFILDWYARHGVKPIRQEIDANRINAVGVVEGRGQGTSLQINGHVDTSFTGTEEDRLFCAELEPVSELGGAVRDGKVFGLGASNMKSGVAAFMVAGKALKRSGIELKGDCILAAVAGEISRTPIGPYQSGSYRGEGTGTRHLLTHGVQSDYAICADRSGHSIVWAQNGVAQIRISTFGNPHAAWGMTREQEPPEENNA
;
A
#
# COMPACT_ATOMS: atom_id res chain seq x y z
N MET A 1 19.47 -8.93 23.36
CA MET A 1 20.15 -8.54 22.11
C MET A 1 20.30 -9.75 21.22
N ILE A 2 20.15 -9.62 19.90
CA ILE A 2 20.43 -10.70 18.96
C ILE A 2 21.96 -10.92 18.91
N ASP A 3 22.39 -12.20 18.85
CA ASP A 3 23.77 -12.55 18.66
C ASP A 3 24.28 -12.06 17.28
N SER A 4 25.54 -11.66 17.19
CA SER A 4 26.17 -11.20 15.95
C SER A 4 26.12 -12.25 14.83
N ARG A 5 26.27 -13.53 15.17
CA ARG A 5 26.18 -14.65 14.23
C ARG A 5 24.78 -14.82 13.67
N ASP A 6 23.75 -14.67 14.51
CA ASP A 6 22.36 -14.79 14.10
C ASP A 6 21.97 -13.61 13.23
N ARG A 7 22.42 -12.41 13.58
CA ARG A 7 22.26 -11.23 12.72
C ARG A 7 22.88 -11.44 11.34
N GLU A 8 24.11 -11.98 11.30
CA GLU A 8 24.78 -12.25 10.02
C GLU A 8 24.06 -13.30 9.18
N LYS A 9 23.54 -14.37 9.78
CA LYS A 9 22.71 -15.38 9.09
C LYS A 9 21.48 -14.76 8.43
N ILE A 10 20.77 -13.90 9.15
CA ILE A 10 19.57 -13.23 8.63
C ILE A 10 19.97 -12.33 7.46
N LEU A 11 21.01 -11.50 7.64
CA LEU A 11 21.42 -10.55 6.60
C LEU A 11 21.91 -11.26 5.32
N LYS A 12 22.60 -12.40 5.45
CA LYS A 12 23.02 -13.22 4.30
C LYS A 12 21.85 -13.86 3.55
N ALA A 13 20.71 -14.05 4.22
CA ALA A 13 19.50 -14.60 3.61
C ALA A 13 18.65 -13.56 2.88
N ILE A 14 18.99 -12.26 2.99
CA ILE A 14 18.32 -11.16 2.28
C ILE A 14 19.01 -10.93 0.94
N SER A 15 18.24 -10.98 -0.14
CA SER A 15 18.71 -10.64 -1.49
C SER A 15 18.09 -9.32 -1.94
N ARG A 16 18.92 -8.39 -2.37
CA ARG A 16 18.49 -7.13 -2.97
C ARG A 16 17.74 -7.36 -4.29
N ASP A 17 18.27 -8.27 -5.11
CA ASP A 17 17.67 -8.58 -6.42
C ASP A 17 16.30 -9.24 -6.26
N GLU A 18 16.15 -10.13 -5.27
CA GLU A 18 14.86 -10.73 -4.94
C GLU A 18 13.84 -9.66 -4.47
N CYS A 19 14.28 -8.71 -3.65
CA CYS A 19 13.41 -7.63 -3.20
C CYS A 19 12.97 -6.74 -4.37
N ALA A 20 13.88 -6.42 -5.30
CA ALA A 20 13.56 -5.66 -6.50
C ALA A 20 12.59 -6.41 -7.42
N GLU A 21 12.84 -7.69 -7.66
CA GLU A 21 11.97 -8.52 -8.49
C GLU A 21 10.58 -8.71 -7.86
N LEU A 22 10.52 -8.94 -6.55
CA LEU A 22 9.25 -9.03 -5.84
C LEU A 22 8.47 -7.72 -5.89
N THR A 23 9.16 -6.57 -5.73
CA THR A 23 8.53 -5.25 -5.88
C THR A 23 7.95 -5.10 -7.29
N LYS A 24 8.71 -5.50 -8.32
CA LYS A 24 8.23 -5.50 -9.70
C LYS A 24 6.97 -6.34 -9.86
N GLN A 25 6.98 -7.58 -9.37
CA GLN A 25 5.82 -8.48 -9.44
C GLN A 25 4.58 -7.89 -8.75
N LEU A 26 4.75 -7.26 -7.60
CA LEU A 26 3.66 -6.55 -6.93
C LEU A 26 3.14 -5.36 -7.75
N CYS A 27 4.01 -4.66 -8.49
CA CYS A 27 3.60 -3.58 -9.38
C CYS A 27 2.88 -4.08 -10.64
N ASP A 28 3.20 -5.30 -11.11
CA ASP A 28 2.54 -5.93 -12.26
C ASP A 28 1.06 -6.27 -11.96
N ILE A 29 0.69 -6.35 -10.67
CA ILE A 29 -0.69 -6.63 -10.25
C ILE A 29 -1.40 -5.30 -9.96
N ALA A 30 -2.41 -4.98 -10.76
CA ALA A 30 -3.24 -3.81 -10.51
C ALA A 30 -4.03 -3.97 -9.20
N SER A 31 -3.94 -2.97 -8.33
CA SER A 31 -4.61 -2.99 -7.03
C SER A 31 -5.12 -1.59 -6.64
N PRO A 32 -5.96 -0.95 -7.45
CA PRO A 32 -6.55 0.31 -7.03
C PRO A 32 -7.39 0.12 -5.78
N THR A 33 -7.48 1.15 -4.94
CA THR A 33 -8.30 1.10 -3.72
C THR A 33 -9.70 0.56 -4.01
N GLY A 34 -10.06 -0.55 -3.40
CA GLY A 34 -11.31 -1.26 -3.61
C GLY A 34 -11.21 -2.51 -4.50
N ALA A 35 -10.04 -2.84 -5.03
CA ALA A 35 -9.80 -4.00 -5.90
C ALA A 35 -8.48 -4.72 -5.56
N GLU A 36 -8.21 -4.94 -4.29
CA GLU A 36 -6.92 -5.46 -3.80
C GLU A 36 -6.90 -6.99 -3.65
N ARG A 37 -7.96 -7.69 -4.06
CA ARG A 37 -8.03 -9.15 -3.88
C ARG A 37 -6.90 -9.89 -4.58
N GLU A 38 -6.63 -9.59 -5.84
CA GLU A 38 -5.64 -10.32 -6.64
C GLU A 38 -4.23 -10.21 -6.04
N ILE A 39 -3.82 -9.01 -5.66
CA ILE A 39 -2.50 -8.81 -5.02
C ILE A 39 -2.44 -9.49 -3.64
N GLY A 40 -3.54 -9.51 -2.89
CA GLY A 40 -3.63 -10.22 -1.63
C GLY A 40 -3.46 -11.73 -1.79
N GLU A 41 -4.10 -12.36 -2.80
CA GLU A 41 -3.94 -13.77 -3.12
C GLU A 41 -2.49 -14.09 -3.50
N PHE A 42 -1.88 -13.27 -4.34
CA PHE A 42 -0.47 -13.44 -4.71
C PHE A 42 0.43 -13.43 -3.46
N ILE A 43 0.20 -12.52 -2.52
CA ILE A 43 1.00 -12.42 -1.30
C ILE A 43 0.80 -13.63 -0.40
N LEU A 44 -0.44 -14.12 -0.22
CA LEU A 44 -0.72 -15.33 0.55
C LEU A 44 -0.01 -16.56 -0.02
N ASP A 45 -0.07 -16.74 -1.34
CA ASP A 45 0.62 -17.81 -2.04
C ASP A 45 2.14 -17.69 -1.89
N TRP A 46 2.66 -16.48 -1.95
CA TRP A 46 4.08 -16.23 -1.75
C TRP A 46 4.50 -16.62 -0.32
N TYR A 47 3.73 -16.23 0.71
CA TYR A 47 4.00 -16.62 2.10
C TYR A 47 4.02 -18.14 2.24
N ALA A 48 3.00 -18.82 1.74
CA ALA A 48 2.90 -20.28 1.82
C ALA A 48 4.13 -20.97 1.20
N ARG A 49 4.53 -20.56 -0.01
CA ARG A 49 5.71 -21.10 -0.71
C ARG A 49 7.02 -20.89 0.03
N HIS A 50 7.11 -19.87 0.88
CA HIS A 50 8.32 -19.55 1.63
C HIS A 50 8.28 -19.99 3.09
N GLY A 51 7.27 -20.78 3.49
CA GLY A 51 7.13 -21.32 4.84
C GLY A 51 6.74 -20.28 5.90
N VAL A 52 6.27 -19.11 5.47
CA VAL A 52 5.61 -18.13 6.34
C VAL A 52 4.14 -18.54 6.43
N LYS A 53 3.58 -18.64 7.62
CA LYS A 53 2.20 -19.09 7.82
C LYS A 53 1.23 -18.03 7.32
N PRO A 54 0.44 -18.32 6.27
CA PRO A 54 -0.50 -17.34 5.75
C PRO A 54 -1.79 -17.32 6.58
N ILE A 55 -2.32 -16.13 6.78
CA ILE A 55 -3.66 -15.87 7.34
C ILE A 55 -4.38 -14.94 6.38
N ARG A 56 -5.54 -15.38 5.90
CA ARG A 56 -6.42 -14.63 5.05
C ARG A 56 -7.49 -13.94 5.87
N GLN A 57 -7.69 -12.65 5.65
CA GLN A 57 -8.82 -11.94 6.21
C GLN A 57 -9.67 -11.34 5.08
N GLU A 58 -10.91 -11.83 4.95
CA GLU A 58 -11.88 -11.30 4.00
C GLU A 58 -12.44 -9.98 4.51
N ILE A 59 -12.34 -8.93 3.69
CA ILE A 59 -12.96 -7.62 3.96
C ILE A 59 -14.29 -7.55 3.21
N ASP A 60 -14.26 -7.82 1.92
CA ASP A 60 -15.42 -7.90 1.03
C ASP A 60 -15.10 -8.71 -0.23
N ALA A 61 -16.02 -8.72 -1.20
CA ALA A 61 -15.85 -9.49 -2.44
C ALA A 61 -14.58 -9.14 -3.23
N ASN A 62 -14.08 -7.92 -3.12
CA ASN A 62 -12.96 -7.40 -3.92
C ASN A 62 -11.68 -7.16 -3.10
N ARG A 63 -11.73 -7.30 -1.78
CA ARG A 63 -10.64 -6.94 -0.89
C ARG A 63 -10.36 -8.00 0.15
N ILE A 64 -9.08 -8.27 0.36
CA ILE A 64 -8.58 -9.10 1.46
C ILE A 64 -7.35 -8.46 2.09
N ASN A 65 -7.10 -8.74 3.36
CA ASN A 65 -5.77 -8.60 3.93
C ASN A 65 -5.00 -9.92 3.78
N ALA A 66 -3.75 -9.81 3.40
CA ALA A 66 -2.83 -10.94 3.34
C ALA A 66 -1.82 -10.84 4.49
N VAL A 67 -1.92 -11.74 5.46
CA VAL A 67 -1.07 -11.73 6.64
C VAL A 67 -0.15 -12.94 6.65
N GLY A 68 1.12 -12.71 6.87
CA GLY A 68 2.12 -13.77 7.09
C GLY A 68 2.58 -13.77 8.54
N VAL A 69 2.75 -14.96 9.13
CA VAL A 69 3.25 -15.08 10.50
C VAL A 69 4.50 -15.95 10.52
N VAL A 70 5.59 -15.39 11.03
CA VAL A 70 6.75 -16.15 11.48
C VAL A 70 6.56 -16.38 12.96
N GLU A 71 6.11 -17.58 13.30
CA GLU A 71 5.72 -17.94 14.67
C GLU A 71 6.94 -17.96 15.60
N GLY A 72 6.78 -17.38 16.77
CA GLY A 72 7.70 -17.46 17.90
C GLY A 72 7.28 -18.52 18.90
N ARG A 73 8.00 -18.61 20.00
CA ARG A 73 7.72 -19.55 21.10
C ARG A 73 6.68 -19.05 22.12
N GLY A 74 6.09 -17.90 21.91
CA GLY A 74 5.17 -17.27 22.86
C GLY A 74 5.83 -16.80 24.18
N GLN A 75 7.15 -16.58 24.16
CA GLN A 75 7.95 -16.20 25.34
C GLN A 75 8.47 -14.74 25.25
N GLY A 76 7.99 -13.98 24.30
CA GLY A 76 8.41 -12.60 24.08
C GLY A 76 7.34 -11.79 23.40
N THR A 77 7.59 -10.49 23.28
CA THR A 77 6.70 -9.55 22.62
C THR A 77 6.63 -9.81 21.12
N SER A 78 5.45 -9.66 20.58
CA SER A 78 5.16 -9.73 19.14
C SER A 78 5.43 -8.41 18.44
N LEU A 79 5.83 -8.50 17.17
CA LEU A 79 6.04 -7.36 16.31
C LEU A 79 5.23 -7.52 15.02
N GLN A 80 4.44 -6.53 14.70
CA GLN A 80 3.77 -6.43 13.40
C GLN A 80 4.53 -5.45 12.50
N ILE A 81 4.73 -5.83 11.23
CA ILE A 81 5.13 -4.92 10.18
C ILE A 81 3.94 -4.81 9.22
N ASN A 82 3.43 -3.59 9.07
CA ASN A 82 2.22 -3.31 8.33
C ASN A 82 2.54 -2.48 7.09
N GLY A 83 1.85 -2.75 5.98
CA GLY A 83 1.94 -1.98 4.77
C GLY A 83 0.72 -2.17 3.88
N HIS A 84 0.31 -1.11 3.17
CA HIS A 84 -0.83 -1.19 2.26
C HIS A 84 -0.41 -1.65 0.87
N VAL A 85 -1.36 -2.26 0.17
CA VAL A 85 -1.15 -2.77 -1.20
C VAL A 85 -1.94 -2.01 -2.25
N ASP A 86 -2.85 -1.13 -1.82
CA ASP A 86 -3.66 -0.35 -2.74
C ASP A 86 -2.88 0.82 -3.36
N THR A 87 -3.36 1.24 -4.54
CA THR A 87 -2.78 2.35 -5.32
C THR A 87 -3.81 3.45 -5.55
N SER A 88 -3.31 4.70 -5.66
CA SER A 88 -4.15 5.87 -5.93
C SER A 88 -4.75 5.85 -7.33
N PHE A 89 -4.10 5.16 -8.26
CA PHE A 89 -4.48 5.09 -9.66
C PHE A 89 -4.86 3.68 -10.05
N THR A 90 -5.66 3.57 -11.12
CA THR A 90 -6.17 2.29 -11.64
C THR A 90 -5.16 1.59 -12.54
N GLY A 91 -4.24 2.34 -13.14
CA GLY A 91 -3.37 1.86 -14.20
C GLY A 91 -4.06 1.83 -15.57
N THR A 92 -5.21 2.50 -15.73
CA THR A 92 -5.96 2.56 -16.99
C THR A 92 -5.85 3.93 -17.67
N GLU A 93 -6.30 4.04 -18.92
CA GLU A 93 -6.37 5.32 -19.65
C GLU A 93 -7.17 6.41 -18.90
N GLU A 94 -8.10 6.01 -18.06
CA GLU A 94 -8.91 6.94 -17.26
C GLU A 94 -8.06 7.79 -16.31
N ASP A 95 -6.92 7.28 -15.86
CA ASP A 95 -6.00 8.02 -14.99
C ASP A 95 -5.44 9.28 -15.68
N ARG A 96 -5.40 9.32 -17.02
CA ARG A 96 -4.95 10.48 -17.78
C ARG A 96 -5.84 11.71 -17.63
N LEU A 97 -7.09 11.53 -17.24
CA LEU A 97 -7.98 12.64 -16.92
C LEU A 97 -7.51 13.42 -15.70
N PHE A 98 -6.69 12.78 -14.84
CA PHE A 98 -6.23 13.35 -13.58
C PHE A 98 -4.73 13.61 -13.56
N CYS A 99 -3.97 12.92 -14.42
CA CYS A 99 -2.52 13.00 -14.49
C CYS A 99 -2.08 13.01 -15.96
N ALA A 100 -2.01 14.18 -16.56
CA ALA A 100 -1.63 14.35 -17.97
C ALA A 100 -0.21 13.83 -18.33
N GLU A 101 0.64 13.63 -17.31
CA GLU A 101 2.03 13.19 -17.46
C GLU A 101 2.24 11.70 -17.18
N LEU A 102 1.17 10.91 -16.98
CA LEU A 102 1.33 9.47 -16.86
C LEU A 102 1.69 8.86 -18.20
N GLU A 103 2.78 8.09 -18.20
CA GLU A 103 3.15 7.25 -19.33
C GLU A 103 2.02 6.26 -19.67
N PRO A 104 1.97 5.75 -20.91
CA PRO A 104 0.95 4.79 -21.32
C PRO A 104 0.85 3.61 -20.36
N VAL A 105 -0.37 3.12 -20.14
CA VAL A 105 -0.68 2.00 -19.22
C VAL A 105 0.18 0.76 -19.49
N SER A 106 0.58 0.52 -20.72
CA SER A 106 1.52 -0.56 -21.08
C SER A 106 2.90 -0.44 -20.43
N GLU A 107 3.25 0.74 -19.91
CA GLU A 107 4.51 0.99 -19.20
C GLU A 107 4.31 1.11 -17.68
N LEU A 108 3.08 0.99 -17.18
CA LEU A 108 2.77 1.03 -15.74
C LEU A 108 3.08 -0.29 -15.03
N GLY A 109 3.37 -1.36 -15.76
CA GLY A 109 3.91 -2.60 -15.21
C GLY A 109 5.26 -2.37 -14.54
N GLY A 110 5.62 -3.25 -13.60
CA GLY A 110 6.88 -3.16 -12.90
C GLY A 110 8.09 -3.31 -13.83
N ALA A 111 9.07 -2.42 -13.70
CA ALA A 111 10.33 -2.50 -14.41
C ALA A 111 11.52 -2.27 -13.47
N VAL A 112 12.60 -3.01 -13.70
CA VAL A 112 13.88 -2.78 -12.99
C VAL A 112 14.85 -2.17 -13.99
N ARG A 113 15.28 -0.93 -13.75
CA ARG A 113 16.22 -0.20 -14.62
C ARG A 113 17.23 0.53 -13.72
N ASP A 114 18.52 0.39 -14.00
CA ASP A 114 19.62 1.07 -13.28
C ASP A 114 19.54 0.92 -11.75
N GLY A 115 19.19 -0.27 -11.27
CA GLY A 115 19.08 -0.56 -9.83
C GLY A 115 17.89 0.09 -9.14
N LYS A 116 16.93 0.60 -9.89
CA LYS A 116 15.66 1.17 -9.41
C LYS A 116 14.48 0.37 -9.92
N VAL A 117 13.44 0.29 -9.13
CA VAL A 117 12.16 -0.29 -9.52
C VAL A 117 11.19 0.81 -9.87
N PHE A 118 10.62 0.72 -11.07
CA PHE A 118 9.56 1.59 -11.56
C PHE A 118 8.26 0.79 -11.61
N GLY A 119 7.14 1.43 -11.38
CA GLY A 119 5.82 0.80 -11.47
C GLY A 119 4.81 1.49 -10.56
N LEU A 120 3.54 1.28 -10.84
CA LEU A 120 2.45 1.85 -10.06
C LEU A 120 2.45 1.28 -8.63
N GLY A 121 2.56 2.19 -7.66
CA GLY A 121 2.66 1.82 -6.25
C GLY A 121 4.07 1.43 -5.78
N ALA A 122 5.10 1.40 -6.64
CA ALA A 122 6.46 1.03 -6.24
C ALA A 122 6.97 1.84 -5.05
N SER A 123 6.81 3.16 -5.08
CA SER A 123 7.24 4.06 -4.01
C SER A 123 6.28 4.10 -2.81
N ASN A 124 4.98 3.92 -3.05
CA ASN A 124 3.93 4.01 -2.04
C ASN A 124 2.91 2.88 -2.24
N MET A 125 3.04 1.74 -1.53
CA MET A 125 4.22 1.37 -0.74
C MET A 125 4.62 -0.10 -1.00
N LYS A 126 4.37 -0.61 -2.25
CA LYS A 126 4.64 -2.00 -2.62
C LYS A 126 6.10 -2.42 -2.37
N SER A 127 7.07 -1.47 -2.45
CA SER A 127 8.46 -1.76 -2.08
C SER A 127 8.64 -2.04 -0.58
N GLY A 128 7.90 -1.34 0.28
CA GLY A 128 7.87 -1.62 1.71
C GLY A 128 7.27 -3.01 1.99
N VAL A 129 6.20 -3.37 1.27
CA VAL A 129 5.59 -4.70 1.34
C VAL A 129 6.59 -5.78 0.91
N ALA A 130 7.24 -5.62 -0.24
CA ALA A 130 8.27 -6.56 -0.70
C ALA A 130 9.42 -6.70 0.31
N ALA A 131 9.86 -5.58 0.89
CA ALA A 131 10.94 -5.57 1.87
C ALA A 131 10.61 -6.40 3.12
N PHE A 132 9.41 -6.22 3.71
CA PHE A 132 9.05 -7.03 4.88
C PHE A 132 8.74 -8.49 4.52
N MET A 133 8.22 -8.78 3.33
CA MET A 133 8.05 -10.15 2.85
C MET A 133 9.39 -10.88 2.77
N VAL A 134 10.38 -10.28 2.12
CA VAL A 134 11.74 -10.83 2.02
C VAL A 134 12.39 -10.97 3.40
N ALA A 135 12.21 -9.99 4.30
CA ALA A 135 12.70 -10.07 5.67
C ALA A 135 12.08 -11.25 6.44
N GLY A 136 10.78 -11.46 6.34
CA GLY A 136 10.07 -12.58 6.95
C GLY A 136 10.56 -13.95 6.44
N LYS A 137 10.75 -14.07 5.12
CA LYS A 137 11.39 -15.23 4.52
C LYS A 137 12.81 -15.47 5.05
N ALA A 138 13.61 -14.41 5.17
CA ALA A 138 14.97 -14.50 5.70
C ALA A 138 14.97 -14.96 7.16
N LEU A 139 14.08 -14.43 7.99
CA LEU A 139 13.88 -14.91 9.36
C LEU A 139 13.53 -16.40 9.39
N LYS A 140 12.56 -16.82 8.58
CA LYS A 140 12.16 -18.23 8.51
C LYS A 140 13.31 -19.16 8.08
N ARG A 141 14.05 -18.76 7.06
CA ARG A 141 15.20 -19.53 6.53
C ARG A 141 16.43 -19.55 7.45
N SER A 142 16.60 -18.54 8.29
CA SER A 142 17.72 -18.50 9.24
C SER A 142 17.69 -19.61 10.26
N GLY A 143 16.51 -20.21 10.49
CA GLY A 143 16.30 -21.22 11.54
C GLY A 143 16.38 -20.66 12.96
N ILE A 144 16.42 -19.33 13.10
CA ILE A 144 16.44 -18.67 14.41
C ILE A 144 15.04 -18.74 15.01
N GLU A 145 14.97 -19.24 16.22
CA GLU A 145 13.72 -19.32 16.96
C GLU A 145 13.41 -17.97 17.60
N LEU A 146 12.33 -17.34 17.13
CA LEU A 146 11.84 -16.09 17.70
C LEU A 146 11.19 -16.33 19.07
N LYS A 147 11.28 -15.37 19.97
CA LYS A 147 10.57 -15.42 21.26
C LYS A 147 9.11 -15.07 21.12
N GLY A 148 8.79 -14.06 20.35
CA GLY A 148 7.44 -13.64 20.00
C GLY A 148 7.22 -13.70 18.50
N ASP A 149 5.98 -13.56 18.06
CA ASP A 149 5.61 -13.64 16.66
C ASP A 149 6.08 -12.40 15.88
N CYS A 150 6.51 -12.63 14.63
CA CYS A 150 6.69 -11.57 13.66
C CYS A 150 5.56 -11.67 12.63
N ILE A 151 4.69 -10.65 12.63
CA ILE A 151 3.49 -10.57 11.82
C ILE A 151 3.75 -9.60 10.66
N LEU A 152 3.49 -10.06 9.43
CA LEU A 152 3.74 -9.34 8.19
C LEU A 152 2.39 -9.08 7.53
N ALA A 153 1.85 -7.88 7.72
CA ALA A 153 0.48 -7.56 7.32
C ALA A 153 0.46 -6.68 6.07
N ALA A 154 0.12 -7.27 4.93
CA ALA A 154 -0.21 -6.57 3.71
C ALA A 154 -1.72 -6.27 3.70
N VAL A 155 -2.08 -5.01 3.84
CA VAL A 155 -3.46 -4.59 4.07
C VAL A 155 -4.05 -3.82 2.89
N ALA A 156 -5.35 -3.96 2.69
CA ALA A 156 -6.11 -3.24 1.67
C ALA A 156 -6.61 -1.89 2.20
N GLY A 157 -6.86 -0.94 1.28
CA GLY A 157 -7.64 0.25 1.55
C GLY A 157 -7.04 1.22 2.56
N GLU A 158 -5.81 1.65 2.34
CA GLU A 158 -5.19 2.76 3.08
C GLU A 158 -5.55 4.10 2.44
N ILE A 159 -5.48 4.17 1.11
CA ILE A 159 -5.56 5.43 0.39
C ILE A 159 -6.95 6.03 0.49
N SER A 160 -6.99 7.25 1.02
CA SER A 160 -8.21 8.04 1.11
C SER A 160 -8.59 8.55 -0.28
N ARG A 161 -9.69 8.04 -0.82
CA ARG A 161 -10.31 8.61 -2.03
C ARG A 161 -11.68 9.15 -1.70
N THR A 162 -11.84 10.45 -1.84
CA THR A 162 -13.17 11.06 -1.85
C THR A 162 -13.69 11.07 -3.27
N PRO A 163 -14.85 10.45 -3.55
CA PRO A 163 -15.46 10.52 -4.89
C PRO A 163 -15.66 11.96 -5.36
N ILE A 164 -15.12 12.31 -6.53
CA ILE A 164 -15.28 13.62 -7.17
C ILE A 164 -16.20 13.46 -8.39
N GLY A 165 -17.48 13.11 -8.17
CA GLY A 165 -18.46 12.97 -9.25
C GLY A 165 -18.24 11.72 -10.12
N PRO A 166 -18.66 11.76 -11.42
CA PRO A 166 -18.65 10.58 -12.29
C PRO A 166 -17.25 10.13 -12.73
N TYR A 167 -16.22 10.90 -12.42
CA TYR A 167 -14.84 10.65 -12.84
C TYR A 167 -14.02 9.85 -11.84
N GLN A 168 -14.65 9.21 -10.87
CA GLN A 168 -13.96 8.34 -9.93
C GLN A 168 -14.36 6.90 -10.05
N SER A 169 -13.33 6.06 -10.17
CA SER A 169 -13.46 4.63 -10.01
C SER A 169 -13.90 4.28 -8.58
N GLY A 170 -15.11 3.77 -8.46
CA GLY A 170 -15.57 3.06 -7.28
C GLY A 170 -15.89 3.89 -6.03
N SER A 171 -16.87 3.41 -5.28
CA SER A 171 -17.33 3.96 -4.00
C SER A 171 -16.55 3.46 -2.78
N TYR A 172 -15.39 2.86 -2.98
CA TYR A 172 -14.61 2.31 -1.88
C TYR A 172 -13.79 3.39 -1.18
N ARG A 173 -13.95 3.44 0.13
CA ARG A 173 -13.08 4.25 0.98
C ARG A 173 -11.90 3.41 1.44
N GLY A 174 -10.70 3.97 1.32
CA GLY A 174 -9.52 3.43 1.96
C GLY A 174 -9.53 3.78 3.45
N GLU A 175 -8.90 4.87 3.83
CA GLU A 175 -8.88 5.43 5.18
C GLU A 175 -8.46 4.41 6.26
N GLY A 176 -7.54 3.51 5.91
CA GLY A 176 -7.06 2.46 6.81
C GLY A 176 -8.06 1.35 7.08
N THR A 177 -9.00 1.11 6.17
CA THR A 177 -10.02 0.05 6.31
C THR A 177 -9.39 -1.30 6.60
N GLY A 178 -8.36 -1.70 5.85
CA GLY A 178 -7.69 -2.99 6.04
C GLY A 178 -7.00 -3.11 7.39
N THR A 179 -6.28 -2.09 7.82
CA THR A 179 -5.63 -2.09 9.14
C THR A 179 -6.64 -2.14 10.28
N ARG A 180 -7.75 -1.40 10.16
CA ARG A 180 -8.83 -1.46 11.14
C ARG A 180 -9.45 -2.86 11.18
N HIS A 181 -9.71 -3.45 10.02
CA HIS A 181 -10.22 -4.82 9.91
C HIS A 181 -9.25 -5.82 10.53
N LEU A 182 -7.95 -5.69 10.24
CA LEU A 182 -6.88 -6.52 10.79
C LEU A 182 -6.99 -6.62 12.33
N LEU A 183 -7.02 -5.47 12.99
CA LEU A 183 -7.03 -5.37 14.46
C LEU A 183 -8.35 -5.86 15.06
N THR A 184 -9.48 -5.56 14.44
CA THR A 184 -10.81 -5.96 14.95
C THR A 184 -11.14 -7.42 14.70
N HIS A 185 -10.38 -8.10 13.82
CA HIS A 185 -10.55 -9.51 13.49
C HIS A 185 -9.39 -10.39 14.00
N GLY A 186 -8.81 -9.99 15.13
CA GLY A 186 -7.98 -10.87 15.95
C GLY A 186 -6.48 -10.91 15.61
N VAL A 187 -6.00 -10.10 14.67
CA VAL A 187 -4.56 -9.96 14.44
C VAL A 187 -4.05 -8.74 15.20
N GLN A 188 -3.45 -9.00 16.36
CA GLN A 188 -2.92 -7.99 17.26
C GLN A 188 -1.46 -8.29 17.59
N SER A 189 -0.72 -7.26 17.97
CA SER A 189 0.69 -7.34 18.35
C SER A 189 1.01 -6.34 19.44
N ASP A 190 2.11 -6.58 20.18
CA ASP A 190 2.59 -5.68 21.22
C ASP A 190 3.21 -4.40 20.62
N TYR A 191 3.86 -4.55 19.46
CA TYR A 191 4.48 -3.43 18.72
C TYR A 191 4.14 -3.50 17.25
N ALA A 192 4.09 -2.34 16.60
CA ALA A 192 3.87 -2.23 15.17
C ALA A 192 4.82 -1.24 14.51
N ILE A 193 5.24 -1.56 13.29
CA ILE A 193 5.98 -0.69 12.39
C ILE A 193 5.17 -0.58 11.09
N CYS A 194 4.87 0.64 10.65
CA CYS A 194 4.35 0.88 9.31
C CYS A 194 5.54 1.08 8.37
N ALA A 195 5.63 0.24 7.33
CA ALA A 195 6.74 0.25 6.38
C ALA A 195 6.50 1.23 5.21
N ASP A 196 5.76 2.30 5.47
CA ASP A 196 5.46 3.33 4.47
C ASP A 196 6.65 4.25 4.21
N ARG A 197 6.56 5.02 3.14
CA ARG A 197 7.67 5.89 2.73
C ARG A 197 7.89 7.01 3.73
N SER A 198 9.13 7.13 4.19
CA SER A 198 9.51 8.11 5.22
C SER A 198 10.82 8.85 4.90
N GLY A 199 11.33 8.73 3.64
CA GLY A 199 12.61 9.33 3.27
C GLY A 199 13.80 8.76 4.07
N HIS A 200 13.78 7.46 4.37
CA HIS A 200 14.78 6.75 5.20
C HIS A 200 14.86 7.22 6.66
N SER A 201 13.76 7.77 7.18
CA SER A 201 13.67 8.20 8.57
C SER A 201 12.56 7.45 9.32
N ILE A 202 12.62 7.49 10.64
CA ILE A 202 11.55 6.97 11.50
C ILE A 202 10.62 8.13 11.83
N VAL A 203 9.37 8.02 11.38
CA VAL A 203 8.29 8.97 11.71
C VAL A 203 7.54 8.42 12.91
N TRP A 204 7.62 9.09 14.04
CA TRP A 204 6.98 8.69 15.30
C TRP A 204 5.83 9.61 15.71
N ALA A 205 5.64 10.72 15.00
CA ALA A 205 4.53 11.64 15.17
C ALA A 205 4.10 12.23 13.84
N GLN A 206 2.82 12.46 13.69
CA GLN A 206 2.23 13.03 12.47
C GLN A 206 1.16 14.05 12.85
N ASN A 207 1.06 15.12 12.06
CA ASN A 207 -0.03 16.07 12.18
C ASN A 207 -1.36 15.46 11.70
N GLY A 208 -2.46 15.93 12.27
CA GLY A 208 -3.78 15.60 11.75
C GLY A 208 -3.96 16.13 10.31
N VAL A 209 -4.71 15.40 9.50
CA VAL A 209 -5.05 15.77 8.13
C VAL A 209 -6.55 15.86 7.99
N ALA A 210 -7.04 16.92 7.35
CA ALA A 210 -8.43 17.06 6.94
C ALA A 210 -8.49 17.27 5.42
N GLN A 211 -9.32 16.48 4.75
CA GLN A 211 -9.61 16.67 3.34
C GLN A 211 -10.95 17.40 3.20
N ILE A 212 -10.94 18.51 2.46
CA ILE A 212 -12.11 19.34 2.25
C ILE A 212 -12.45 19.30 0.76
N ARG A 213 -13.70 19.02 0.45
CA ARG A 213 -14.25 19.13 -0.91
C ARG A 213 -15.05 20.42 -1.01
N ILE A 214 -14.70 21.25 -1.97
CA ILE A 214 -15.49 22.42 -2.37
C ILE A 214 -16.05 22.14 -3.76
N SER A 215 -17.37 22.21 -3.92
CA SER A 215 -18.02 22.03 -5.22
C SER A 215 -18.74 23.33 -5.57
N THR A 216 -18.46 23.84 -6.77
CA THR A 216 -19.16 24.99 -7.35
C THR A 216 -20.01 24.50 -8.52
N PHE A 217 -21.17 25.08 -8.69
CA PHE A 217 -22.13 24.73 -9.74
C PHE A 217 -22.43 25.99 -10.56
N GLY A 218 -22.40 25.88 -11.86
CA GLY A 218 -22.66 26.99 -12.77
C GLY A 218 -21.96 26.81 -14.12
N ASN A 219 -22.16 27.75 -15.01
CA ASN A 219 -21.45 27.78 -16.28
C ASN A 219 -20.09 28.45 -16.07
N PRO A 220 -18.98 27.83 -16.46
CA PRO A 220 -17.67 28.44 -16.32
C PRO A 220 -17.53 29.64 -17.24
N HIS A 221 -17.17 30.77 -16.67
CA HIS A 221 -16.81 31.97 -17.37
C HIS A 221 -15.45 32.49 -16.93
N ALA A 222 -14.70 33.05 -17.88
CA ALA A 222 -13.48 33.76 -17.55
C ALA A 222 -13.84 35.11 -16.89
N ALA A 223 -13.57 35.23 -15.60
CA ALA A 223 -13.91 36.45 -14.84
C ALA A 223 -13.06 37.68 -15.22
N TRP A 224 -11.87 37.46 -15.79
CA TRP A 224 -10.98 38.54 -16.25
C TRP A 224 -11.44 39.08 -17.61
N GLY A 225 -11.60 40.36 -17.71
CA GLY A 225 -12.04 41.02 -18.95
C GLY A 225 -13.55 41.17 -19.13
N MET A 226 -14.34 40.71 -18.15
CA MET A 226 -15.79 40.97 -18.17
C MET A 226 -16.09 42.43 -17.80
N THR A 227 -16.93 43.08 -18.60
CA THR A 227 -17.56 44.35 -18.23
C THR A 227 -18.83 44.03 -17.40
N ARG A 228 -19.34 45.03 -16.66
CA ARG A 228 -20.58 44.90 -15.90
C ARG A 228 -21.77 44.42 -16.72
N GLU A 229 -21.78 44.70 -18.02
CA GLU A 229 -22.82 44.30 -18.97
C GLU A 229 -22.70 42.80 -19.39
N GLN A 230 -21.55 42.18 -19.12
CA GLN A 230 -21.23 40.78 -19.45
C GLN A 230 -21.19 39.87 -18.22
N GLU A 231 -21.57 40.39 -17.04
CA GLU A 231 -21.68 39.57 -15.87
C GLU A 231 -22.73 38.46 -16.10
N PRO A 232 -22.40 37.21 -15.82
CA PRO A 232 -23.37 36.13 -15.95
C PRO A 232 -24.55 36.38 -15.00
N PRO A 233 -25.76 35.89 -15.34
CA PRO A 233 -26.90 35.95 -14.41
C PRO A 233 -26.52 35.39 -13.06
N GLU A 234 -27.15 35.87 -11.98
CA GLU A 234 -26.87 35.42 -10.60
C GLU A 234 -26.93 33.90 -10.44
N GLU A 235 -27.73 33.24 -11.27
CA GLU A 235 -27.85 31.76 -11.30
C GLU A 235 -26.57 31.05 -11.77
N ASN A 236 -25.63 31.76 -12.40
CA ASN A 236 -24.38 31.22 -12.94
C ASN A 236 -23.14 31.68 -12.17
N ASN A 237 -23.31 32.44 -11.11
CA ASN A 237 -22.23 32.86 -10.21
C ASN A 237 -21.93 31.74 -9.22
N ALA A 238 -21.16 30.76 -9.63
CA ALA A 238 -20.65 29.72 -8.77
C ALA A 238 -19.15 29.91 -8.45
#